data_5afe12c019a56345e02a83a8de08e316
#
_entry.id   5afe12c019a56345e02a83a8de08e316
#
_cell.length_a   1.000
_cell.length_b   1.000
_cell.length_c   1.000
_cell.angle_alpha   90.00
_cell.angle_beta   90.00
_cell.angle_gamma   90.00
#
_symmetry.space_group_name_H-M   'P 1'
#
loop_
_entity.id
_entity.type
_entity.pdbx_description
1 polymer ?
#
loop_
_entity_poly.entity_id
_entity_poly.type
_entity_poly.pdbx_seq_one_letter_code
_entity_poly.pdbx_strand_id
1 'polypeptide(L)'
;MDSKKNLVLLGMMGSGKSTIGFLLAKKLNLRFFDTDFIIEKKVKMKISEIFEKKGEVEFRNLEKKVVLKFLNKPLCVISLGGGAFINEVIRKEAQKKCICIWLNWSSKTLIDRIKKNKKRPLVLNLNNN
;
A
#
# COMPACT_ATOMS: atom_id res chain seq x y z
N MET A 1 -23.08 -3.09 -3.68
CA MET A 1 -21.72 -2.64 -3.53
C MET A 1 -20.77 -3.79 -3.30
N ASP A 2 -19.68 -3.72 -3.94
CA ASP A 2 -18.71 -4.78 -3.76
C ASP A 2 -17.82 -4.50 -2.57
N SER A 3 -18.07 -5.15 -1.47
CA SER A 3 -17.29 -4.98 -0.25
C SER A 3 -16.02 -5.79 -0.25
N LYS A 4 -15.69 -6.42 -1.36
CA LYS A 4 -14.56 -7.33 -1.43
C LYS A 4 -13.37 -6.78 -2.21
N LYS A 5 -13.25 -5.48 -2.27
CA LYS A 5 -12.11 -4.88 -2.92
C LYS A 5 -10.95 -4.73 -1.95
N ASN A 6 -9.75 -4.88 -2.48
CA ASN A 6 -8.55 -4.64 -1.70
C ASN A 6 -8.42 -3.16 -1.38
N LEU A 7 -7.77 -2.87 -0.27
CA LEU A 7 -7.45 -1.51 0.12
C LEU A 7 -6.00 -1.24 -0.23
N VAL A 8 -5.76 -0.18 -0.99
CA VAL A 8 -4.42 0.18 -1.40
C VAL A 8 -4.06 1.51 -0.75
N LEU A 9 -2.99 1.51 0.03
CA LEU A 9 -2.52 2.71 0.71
C LEU A 9 -1.44 3.38 -0.09
N LEU A 10 -1.59 4.68 -0.27
CA LEU A 10 -0.68 5.51 -1.03
C LEU A 10 -0.24 6.69 -0.19
N GLY A 11 0.95 7.17 -0.45
CA GLY A 11 1.47 8.32 0.27
C GLY A 11 2.96 8.40 0.10
N MET A 12 3.51 9.52 0.48
CA MET A 12 4.94 9.73 0.34
C MET A 12 5.71 8.94 1.38
N MET A 13 7.00 8.74 1.12
CA MET A 13 7.88 8.14 2.08
C MET A 13 7.81 8.94 3.37
N GLY A 14 7.77 8.26 4.50
CA GLY A 14 7.67 8.94 5.78
C GLY A 14 6.24 9.24 6.22
N SER A 15 5.24 8.90 5.41
CA SER A 15 3.86 9.11 5.80
C SER A 15 3.34 8.05 6.77
N GLY A 16 4.15 7.02 7.05
CA GLY A 16 3.74 5.96 7.98
C GLY A 16 2.82 4.93 7.36
N LYS A 17 2.86 4.75 6.06
CA LYS A 17 1.98 3.80 5.37
C LYS A 17 2.02 2.39 5.94
N SER A 18 3.22 1.90 6.26
CA SER A 18 3.33 0.53 6.75
C SER A 18 2.67 0.36 8.11
N THR A 19 2.90 1.31 9.02
CA THR A 19 2.29 1.25 10.35
C THR A 19 0.78 1.37 10.25
N ILE A 20 0.31 2.32 9.46
CA ILE A 20 -1.12 2.55 9.30
C ILE A 20 -1.77 1.36 8.61
N GLY A 21 -1.11 0.81 7.60
CA GLY A 21 -1.62 -0.36 6.90
C GLY A 21 -1.76 -1.57 7.81
N PHE A 22 -0.76 -1.78 8.65
CA PHE A 22 -0.81 -2.89 9.60
C PHE A 22 -1.96 -2.72 10.59
N LEU A 23 -2.12 -1.52 11.14
CA LEU A 23 -3.20 -1.26 12.10
C LEU A 23 -4.57 -1.38 11.44
N LEU A 24 -4.70 -0.86 10.23
CA LEU A 24 -5.95 -0.94 9.50
C LEU A 24 -6.31 -2.38 9.18
N ALA A 25 -5.35 -3.15 8.71
CA ALA A 25 -5.59 -4.55 8.40
C ALA A 25 -5.99 -5.32 9.63
N LYS A 26 -5.32 -5.06 10.74
CA LYS A 26 -5.65 -5.72 12.00
C LYS A 26 -7.07 -5.39 12.43
N LYS A 27 -7.46 -4.13 12.32
CA LYS A 27 -8.79 -3.70 12.69
C LYS A 27 -9.87 -4.32 11.82
N LEU A 28 -9.58 -4.48 10.54
CA LEU A 28 -10.53 -5.06 9.58
C LEU A 28 -10.41 -6.58 9.49
N ASN A 29 -9.47 -7.16 10.21
CA ASN A 29 -9.22 -8.60 10.18
C ASN A 29 -8.82 -9.06 8.78
N LEU A 30 -7.94 -8.30 8.15
CA LEU A 30 -7.43 -8.60 6.82
C LEU A 30 -5.93 -8.81 6.86
N ARG A 31 -5.39 -9.43 5.83
CA ARG A 31 -3.95 -9.56 5.66
C ARG A 31 -3.37 -8.23 5.22
N PHE A 32 -2.13 -8.00 5.61
CA PHE A 32 -1.40 -6.80 5.23
C PHE A 32 -0.16 -7.15 4.44
N PHE A 33 0.06 -6.44 3.33
CA PHE A 33 1.24 -6.63 2.50
C PHE A 33 1.86 -5.28 2.19
N ASP A 34 3.17 -5.18 2.45
CA ASP A 34 3.96 -4.01 2.09
C ASP A 34 4.82 -4.40 0.90
N THR A 35 4.57 -3.83 -0.26
CA THR A 35 5.24 -4.28 -1.48
C THR A 35 6.74 -4.01 -1.47
N ASP A 36 7.19 -2.92 -0.86
CA ASP A 36 8.63 -2.66 -0.77
C ASP A 36 9.32 -3.74 0.05
N PHE A 37 8.72 -4.11 1.18
CA PHE A 37 9.26 -5.18 2.01
C PHE A 37 9.32 -6.50 1.24
N ILE A 38 8.27 -6.79 0.49
CA ILE A 38 8.20 -8.03 -0.28
C ILE A 38 9.29 -8.05 -1.35
N ILE A 39 9.52 -6.93 -2.02
CA ILE A 39 10.57 -6.84 -3.02
C ILE A 39 11.93 -7.07 -2.38
N GLU A 40 12.18 -6.45 -1.24
CA GLU A 40 13.45 -6.62 -0.55
C GLU A 40 13.71 -8.07 -0.16
N LYS A 41 12.68 -8.73 0.32
CA LYS A 41 12.82 -10.14 0.68
C LYS A 41 13.04 -11.02 -0.54
N LYS A 42 12.37 -10.72 -1.62
CA LYS A 42 12.48 -11.52 -2.83
C LYS A 42 13.86 -11.41 -3.46
N VAL A 43 14.41 -10.21 -3.50
CA VAL A 43 15.70 -9.96 -4.13
C VAL A 43 16.85 -10.11 -3.14
N LYS A 44 16.55 -10.08 -1.85
CA LYS A 44 17.54 -10.15 -0.76
C LYS A 44 18.47 -8.95 -0.77
N MET A 45 17.91 -7.81 -1.08
CA MET A 45 18.61 -6.53 -1.08
C MET A 45 17.67 -5.46 -0.59
N LYS A 46 18.23 -4.42 0.01
CA LYS A 46 17.44 -3.24 0.34
C LYS A 46 17.11 -2.48 -0.94
N ILE A 47 16.01 -1.72 -0.91
CA ILE A 47 15.59 -0.95 -2.08
C ILE A 47 16.73 -0.07 -2.60
N SER A 48 17.45 0.61 -1.68
CA SER A 48 18.55 1.47 -2.09
C SER A 48 19.64 0.69 -2.81
N GLU A 49 19.90 -0.54 -2.39
CA GLU A 49 20.88 -1.38 -3.05
C GLU A 49 20.42 -1.81 -4.43
N ILE A 50 19.13 -2.10 -4.57
CA ILE A 50 18.58 -2.48 -5.87
C ILE A 50 18.75 -1.34 -6.86
N PHE A 51 18.44 -0.11 -6.43
CA PHE A 51 18.63 1.06 -7.28
C PHE A 51 20.11 1.22 -7.68
N GLU A 52 20.99 1.05 -6.73
CA GLU A 52 22.40 1.25 -6.96
C GLU A 52 23.00 0.18 -7.86
N LYS A 53 22.66 -1.07 -7.62
CA LYS A 53 23.28 -2.18 -8.33
C LYS A 53 22.55 -2.58 -9.60
N LYS A 54 21.25 -2.44 -9.64
CA LYS A 54 20.45 -2.87 -10.78
C LYS A 54 19.79 -1.74 -11.55
N GLY A 55 19.71 -0.55 -10.95
CA GLY A 55 19.16 0.62 -11.60
C GLY A 55 17.66 0.74 -11.43
N GLU A 56 17.17 1.93 -11.75
CA GLU A 56 15.76 2.26 -11.57
C GLU A 56 14.84 1.42 -12.46
N VAL A 57 15.23 1.22 -13.71
CA VAL A 57 14.37 0.46 -14.62
C VAL A 57 14.13 -0.95 -14.12
N GLU A 58 15.20 -1.59 -13.65
CA GLU A 58 15.09 -2.94 -13.12
C GLU A 58 14.20 -2.95 -11.88
N PHE A 59 14.38 -1.99 -10.98
CA PHE A 59 13.54 -1.90 -9.79
C PHE A 59 12.07 -1.71 -10.17
N ARG A 60 11.80 -0.82 -11.11
CA ARG A 60 10.41 -0.58 -11.52
C ARG A 60 9.77 -1.81 -12.15
N ASN A 61 10.55 -2.62 -12.85
CA ASN A 61 10.04 -3.85 -13.40
C ASN A 61 9.70 -4.86 -12.30
N LEU A 62 10.55 -4.96 -11.29
CA LEU A 62 10.29 -5.82 -10.13
C LEU A 62 9.07 -5.34 -9.39
N GLU A 63 8.98 -4.04 -9.16
CA GLU A 63 7.85 -3.45 -8.46
C GLU A 63 6.55 -3.73 -9.18
N LYS A 64 6.53 -3.56 -10.49
CA LYS A 64 5.34 -3.81 -11.28
C LYS A 64 4.86 -5.25 -11.12
N LYS A 65 5.77 -6.21 -11.21
CA LYS A 65 5.41 -7.61 -11.06
C LYS A 65 4.81 -7.91 -9.69
N VAL A 66 5.47 -7.42 -8.65
CA VAL A 66 5.02 -7.66 -7.29
C VAL A 66 3.68 -7.01 -7.04
N VAL A 67 3.57 -5.73 -7.40
CA VAL A 67 2.33 -4.99 -7.15
C VAL A 67 1.15 -5.62 -7.88
N LEU A 68 1.29 -5.90 -9.17
CA LEU A 68 0.18 -6.47 -9.92
C LEU A 68 -0.25 -7.82 -9.35
N LYS A 69 0.70 -8.61 -8.90
CA LYS A 69 0.37 -9.89 -8.27
C LYS A 69 -0.48 -9.67 -7.03
N PHE A 70 -0.12 -8.72 -6.18
CA PHE A 70 -0.85 -8.51 -4.94
C PHE A 70 -2.17 -7.78 -5.13
N LEU A 71 -2.28 -6.94 -6.15
CA LEU A 71 -3.57 -6.31 -6.45
C LEU A 71 -4.64 -7.34 -6.79
N ASN A 72 -4.23 -8.51 -7.26
CA ASN A 72 -5.16 -9.57 -7.65
C ASN A 72 -5.34 -10.64 -6.58
N LYS A 73 -4.76 -10.46 -5.40
CA LYS A 73 -4.97 -11.41 -4.32
C LYS A 73 -6.34 -11.22 -3.69
N PRO A 74 -6.80 -12.23 -2.94
CA PRO A 74 -8.03 -12.05 -2.18
C PRO A 74 -7.92 -10.86 -1.24
N LEU A 75 -9.05 -10.43 -0.74
CA LEU A 75 -9.19 -9.24 0.09
C LEU A 75 -8.03 -9.02 1.08
N CYS A 76 -7.36 -7.89 0.95
CA CYS A 76 -6.22 -7.56 1.81
C CYS A 76 -5.95 -6.06 1.78
N VAL A 77 -5.05 -5.62 2.64
CA VAL A 77 -4.56 -4.25 2.68
C VAL A 77 -3.15 -4.24 2.09
N ILE A 78 -2.91 -3.39 1.13
CA ILE A 78 -1.64 -3.33 0.42
C ILE A 78 -1.05 -1.94 0.54
N SER A 79 0.18 -1.84 1.05
CA SER A 79 0.90 -0.57 1.08
C SER A 79 1.87 -0.55 -0.10
N LEU A 80 1.73 0.44 -0.96
CA LEU A 80 2.59 0.59 -2.12
C LEU A 80 3.75 1.51 -1.83
N GLY A 81 4.87 1.29 -2.51
CA GLY A 81 6.00 2.20 -2.44
C GLY A 81 5.64 3.56 -3.00
N GLY A 82 6.40 4.57 -2.60
CA GLY A 82 6.08 5.96 -2.90
C GLY A 82 5.96 6.29 -4.38
N GLY A 83 6.70 5.61 -5.24
CA GLY A 83 6.68 5.89 -6.67
C GLY A 83 5.88 4.91 -7.51
N ALA A 84 5.17 3.97 -6.87
CA ALA A 84 4.50 2.92 -7.62
C ALA A 84 3.45 3.46 -8.59
N PHE A 85 2.73 4.49 -8.19
CA PHE A 85 1.64 5.03 -9.02
C PHE A 85 2.12 5.85 -10.22
N ILE A 86 3.42 6.07 -10.33
CA ILE A 86 3.97 6.66 -11.54
C ILE A 86 3.78 5.68 -12.70
N ASN A 87 3.80 4.38 -12.41
CA ASN A 87 3.53 3.37 -13.42
C ASN A 87 2.04 3.37 -13.77
N GLU A 88 1.75 3.62 -15.03
CA GLU A 88 0.38 3.74 -15.49
C GLU A 88 -0.40 2.43 -15.35
N VAL A 89 0.25 1.31 -15.58
CA VAL A 89 -0.43 0.01 -15.49
C VAL A 89 -0.83 -0.26 -14.05
N ILE A 90 0.08 0.01 -13.09
CA ILE A 90 -0.24 -0.16 -11.68
C ILE A 90 -1.39 0.75 -11.29
N ARG A 91 -1.31 2.02 -11.67
CA ARG A 91 -2.32 3.00 -11.31
C ARG A 91 -3.70 2.61 -11.83
N LYS A 92 -3.77 2.22 -13.08
CA LYS A 92 -5.06 1.86 -13.67
C LYS A 92 -5.65 0.61 -13.05
N GLU A 93 -4.82 -0.41 -12.81
CA GLU A 93 -5.29 -1.63 -12.19
C GLU A 93 -5.78 -1.38 -10.77
N ALA A 94 -5.02 -0.60 -10.01
CA ALA A 94 -5.42 -0.30 -8.64
C ALA A 94 -6.72 0.48 -8.59
N GLN A 95 -6.85 1.49 -9.44
CA GLN A 95 -8.06 2.32 -9.46
C GLN A 95 -9.27 1.53 -9.92
N LYS A 96 -9.07 0.56 -10.79
CA LYS A 96 -10.15 -0.25 -11.31
C LYS A 96 -10.60 -1.32 -10.32
N LYS A 97 -9.66 -1.95 -9.62
CA LYS A 97 -9.94 -3.12 -8.80
C LYS A 97 -9.94 -2.88 -7.30
N CYS A 98 -9.40 -1.78 -6.85
CA CYS A 98 -9.15 -1.57 -5.43
C CYS A 98 -9.71 -0.24 -4.96
N ILE A 99 -9.82 -0.10 -3.64
CA ILE A 99 -10.12 1.19 -3.02
C ILE A 99 -8.78 1.81 -2.66
N CYS A 100 -8.47 2.94 -3.26
CA CYS A 100 -7.20 3.61 -3.06
C CYS A 100 -7.34 4.69 -2.00
N ILE A 101 -6.47 4.64 -1.00
CA ILE A 101 -6.51 5.57 0.12
C ILE A 101 -5.21 6.36 0.14
N TRP A 102 -5.32 7.68 0.02
CA TRP A 102 -4.17 8.57 0.06
C TRP A 102 -3.99 9.07 1.48
N LEU A 103 -2.78 8.90 2.02
CA LEU A 103 -2.49 9.35 3.37
C LEU A 103 -1.95 10.76 3.32
N ASN A 104 -2.82 11.71 3.63
CA ASN A 104 -2.48 13.12 3.61
C ASN A 104 -2.25 13.71 5.00
N TRP A 105 -2.48 12.92 6.02
CA TRP A 105 -2.37 13.37 7.39
C TRP A 105 -1.07 12.86 7.99
N SER A 106 -0.67 13.43 9.11
CA SER A 106 0.51 12.92 9.79
C SER A 106 0.22 11.51 10.29
N SER A 107 1.28 10.70 10.33
CA SER A 107 1.16 9.32 10.79
C SER A 107 0.55 9.26 12.19
N LYS A 108 1.00 10.16 13.06
CA LYS A 108 0.54 10.16 14.43
C LYS A 108 -0.97 10.37 14.50
N THR A 109 -1.47 11.34 13.76
CA THR A 109 -2.91 11.63 13.75
C THR A 109 -3.70 10.43 13.26
N LEU A 110 -3.25 9.79 12.19
CA LEU A 110 -3.96 8.65 11.63
C LEU A 110 -3.93 7.47 12.57
N ILE A 111 -2.79 7.22 13.21
CA ILE A 111 -2.68 6.12 14.16
C ILE A 111 -3.61 6.35 15.34
N ASP A 112 -3.64 7.57 15.86
CA ASP A 112 -4.53 7.88 16.97
C ASP A 112 -5.99 7.65 16.60
N ARG A 113 -6.38 8.06 15.41
CA ARG A 113 -7.75 7.86 14.96
C ARG A 113 -8.10 6.40 14.81
N ILE A 114 -7.20 5.61 14.29
CA ILE A 114 -7.43 4.18 14.14
C ILE A 114 -7.61 3.54 15.51
N LYS A 115 -6.77 3.91 16.47
CA LYS A 115 -6.84 3.33 17.79
C LYS A 115 -8.09 3.73 18.55
N LYS A 116 -8.56 4.95 18.36
CA LYS A 116 -9.74 5.44 19.06
C LYS A 116 -11.05 4.92 18.49
N ASN A 117 -11.07 4.63 17.21
CA ASN A 117 -12.28 4.23 16.55
C ASN A 117 -12.48 2.71 16.65
N LYS A 118 -12.91 2.27 17.83
CA LYS A 118 -13.00 0.83 18.09
C LYS A 118 -14.32 0.22 17.67
N LYS A 119 -15.38 0.97 17.65
CA LYS A 119 -16.71 0.41 17.44
C LYS A 119 -17.20 0.47 16.02
N ARG A 120 -16.61 1.28 15.21
CA ARG A 120 -17.05 1.45 13.85
C ARG A 120 -15.95 1.18 12.90
N PRO A 121 -16.28 0.79 11.70
CA PRO A 121 -15.31 0.80 10.65
C PRO A 121 -14.75 2.21 10.56
N LEU A 122 -13.55 2.30 10.10
CA LEU A 122 -12.92 3.58 10.00
C LEU A 122 -13.66 4.48 9.05
N VAL A 123 -13.82 5.69 9.47
CA VAL A 123 -14.33 6.72 8.59
C VAL A 123 -13.14 7.51 8.16
N LEU A 124 -12.39 6.95 7.25
CA LEU A 124 -11.32 7.67 6.59
C LEU A 124 -11.88 8.22 5.30
N ASN A 125 -11.28 9.26 4.80
CA ASN A 125 -11.67 9.78 3.51
C ASN A 125 -11.18 8.81 2.47
N LEU A 126 -12.03 7.88 2.18
CA LEU A 126 -11.65 6.82 1.29
C LEU A 126 -11.66 7.24 -0.13
N ASN A 127 -12.07 8.39 -0.34
CA ASN A 127 -12.07 8.79 -1.61
C ASN A 127 -11.32 9.84 -1.87
N ASN A 128 -11.26 10.02 -1.79
CA ASN A 128 -10.93 10.83 -2.17
C ASN A 128 -10.50 11.20 -3.13
N ASN A 129 -10.62 11.21 -3.64
CA ASN A 129 -10.33 11.62 -4.63
C ASN A 129 -9.61 12.06 -4.91
#